data_e96160de55ab42be07e9819d222cdf02
#
_entry.id   e96160de55ab42be07e9819d222cdf02
#
_cell.length_a   1.000
_cell.length_b   1.000
_cell.length_c   1.000
_cell.angle_alpha   90.00
_cell.angle_beta   90.00
_cell.angle_gamma   90.00
#
_symmetry.space_group_name_H-M   'P 1'
#
loop_
_entity.id
_entity.type
_entity.pdbx_description
1 polymer ?
#
loop_
_entity_poly.entity_id
_entity_poly.type
_entity_poly.pdbx_seq_one_letter_code
_entity_poly.pdbx_strand_id
1 'polypeptide(L)'
;MKIVVFFFITLLGLYACKMSVKSEEAPKASDAKMLYEKNLASLKKGITAFENEKLDDWAATVADTTIWNSAVYGSSPAGKADWRKELNNYIADWDSLKLNYADFLPGIDSATHQFDGSVRYYGIWNGVHKSGIHTLVNFYATYDFNKDGKIINASEFFDVGGLMNAIKEKAK
;
A
#
# COMPACT_ATOMS: atom_id res chain seq x y z
N MET A 1 -46.39 15.71 -70.57
CA MET A 1 -46.54 15.38 -69.10
C MET A 1 -45.18 15.27 -68.51
N LYS A 2 -44.73 16.34 -67.83
CA LYS A 2 -43.37 16.42 -67.28
C LYS A 2 -43.47 16.11 -65.77
N ILE A 3 -42.87 15.01 -65.35
CA ILE A 3 -42.80 14.61 -63.94
C ILE A 3 -41.55 15.32 -63.32
N VAL A 4 -41.81 16.22 -62.37
CA VAL A 4 -40.77 16.87 -61.57
C VAL A 4 -40.54 16.05 -60.29
N VAL A 5 -39.40 15.43 -60.19
CA VAL A 5 -39.01 14.67 -58.98
C VAL A 5 -38.32 15.67 -58.03
N PHE A 6 -38.95 15.92 -56.88
CA PHE A 6 -38.36 16.72 -55.79
C PHE A 6 -37.50 15.81 -54.96
N PHE A 7 -36.19 16.08 -54.93
CA PHE A 7 -35.23 15.45 -54.05
C PHE A 7 -35.21 16.21 -52.70
N PHE A 8 -35.78 15.59 -51.68
CA PHE A 8 -35.66 16.09 -50.30
C PHE A 8 -34.32 15.63 -49.74
N ILE A 9 -33.37 16.56 -49.63
CA ILE A 9 -32.11 16.32 -48.90
C ILE A 9 -32.36 16.62 -47.43
N THR A 10 -32.53 15.58 -46.63
CA THR A 10 -32.54 15.68 -45.16
C THR A 10 -31.10 15.80 -44.62
N LEU A 11 -30.78 17.01 -44.21
CA LEU A 11 -29.50 17.31 -43.57
C LEU A 11 -29.56 16.79 -42.09
N LEU A 12 -29.09 15.57 -41.84
CA LEU A 12 -28.87 15.07 -40.46
C LEU A 12 -27.65 15.77 -39.85
N GLY A 13 -27.92 16.75 -39.01
CA GLY A 13 -26.93 17.40 -38.19
C GLY A 13 -26.37 16.43 -37.15
N LEU A 14 -25.15 15.98 -37.34
CA LEU A 14 -24.38 15.24 -36.32
C LEU A 14 -23.98 16.20 -35.19
N TYR A 15 -24.80 16.23 -34.15
CA TYR A 15 -24.39 16.81 -32.86
C TYR A 15 -23.31 15.90 -32.22
N ALA A 16 -22.06 16.14 -32.53
CA ALA A 16 -20.95 15.55 -31.79
C ALA A 16 -20.90 16.20 -30.41
N CYS A 17 -21.47 15.51 -29.40
CA CYS A 17 -21.23 15.82 -27.99
C CYS A 17 -19.74 15.67 -27.75
N LYS A 18 -19.01 16.78 -27.72
CA LYS A 18 -17.65 16.82 -27.13
C LYS A 18 -17.81 16.62 -25.63
N MET A 19 -17.78 15.37 -25.18
CA MET A 19 -17.45 15.08 -23.79
C MET A 19 -16.00 15.51 -23.57
N SER A 20 -15.82 16.68 -22.95
CA SER A 20 -14.54 17.11 -22.44
C SER A 20 -14.23 16.22 -21.23
N VAL A 21 -13.58 15.09 -21.49
CA VAL A 21 -12.86 14.37 -20.45
C VAL A 21 -11.75 15.32 -20.02
N LYS A 22 -11.89 15.96 -18.85
CA LYS A 22 -10.77 16.59 -18.18
C LYS A 22 -9.78 15.45 -17.89
N SER A 23 -8.79 15.30 -18.73
CA SER A 23 -7.58 14.56 -18.34
C SER A 23 -6.99 15.35 -17.17
N GLU A 24 -7.04 14.82 -15.96
CA GLU A 24 -6.17 15.31 -14.90
C GLU A 24 -4.74 15.19 -15.44
N GLU A 25 -4.06 16.32 -15.60
CA GLU A 25 -2.66 16.32 -16.00
C GLU A 25 -1.89 15.48 -14.98
N ALA A 26 -1.13 14.52 -15.47
CA ALA A 26 -0.24 13.74 -14.61
C ALA A 26 0.64 14.70 -13.79
N PRO A 27 0.80 14.48 -12.48
CA PRO A 27 1.59 15.37 -11.64
C PRO A 27 2.99 15.53 -12.22
N LYS A 28 3.54 16.76 -12.19
CA LYS A 28 4.90 17.01 -12.63
C LYS A 28 5.85 16.11 -11.85
N ALA A 29 6.93 15.64 -12.46
CA ALA A 29 7.88 14.71 -11.83
C ALA A 29 8.43 15.23 -10.48
N SER A 30 8.54 16.56 -10.30
CA SER A 30 8.88 17.19 -9.03
C SER A 30 7.83 16.96 -7.94
N ASP A 31 6.54 17.07 -8.29
CA ASP A 31 5.43 16.98 -7.36
C ASP A 31 5.22 15.52 -6.92
N ALA A 32 5.37 14.58 -7.85
CA ALA A 32 5.33 13.15 -7.59
C ALA A 32 6.47 12.72 -6.64
N LYS A 33 7.68 13.27 -6.81
CA LYS A 33 8.81 13.02 -5.91
C LYS A 33 8.54 13.58 -4.51
N MET A 34 8.05 14.81 -4.39
CA MET A 34 7.71 15.41 -3.10
C MET A 34 6.62 14.62 -2.37
N LEU A 35 5.62 14.12 -3.10
CA LEU A 35 4.57 13.27 -2.54
C LEU A 35 5.14 11.96 -1.99
N TYR A 36 6.01 11.29 -2.76
CA TYR A 36 6.71 10.10 -2.29
C TYR A 36 7.53 10.37 -1.03
N GLU A 37 8.32 11.44 -0.98
CA GLU A 37 9.14 11.78 0.19
C GLU A 37 8.29 12.04 1.45
N LYS A 38 7.17 12.75 1.31
CA LYS A 38 6.19 12.97 2.38
C LYS A 38 5.64 11.64 2.91
N ASN A 39 5.20 10.77 2.01
CA ASN A 39 4.59 9.49 2.34
C ASN A 39 5.62 8.52 2.95
N LEU A 40 6.85 8.52 2.43
CA LEU A 40 7.97 7.78 3.02
C LEU A 40 8.27 8.21 4.45
N ALA A 41 8.25 9.52 4.72
CA ALA A 41 8.45 10.02 6.09
C ALA A 41 7.35 9.53 7.04
N SER A 42 6.09 9.50 6.58
CA SER A 42 4.96 8.96 7.33
C SER A 42 5.12 7.46 7.60
N LEU A 43 5.49 6.67 6.58
CA LEU A 43 5.75 5.24 6.73
C LEU A 43 6.86 4.97 7.75
N LYS A 44 8.00 5.66 7.64
CA LYS A 44 9.12 5.51 8.57
C LYS A 44 8.73 5.85 10.01
N LYS A 45 7.87 6.87 10.21
CA LYS A 45 7.32 7.18 11.53
C LYS A 45 6.49 6.00 12.08
N GLY A 46 5.65 5.38 11.27
CA GLY A 46 4.88 4.20 11.65
C GLY A 46 5.76 3.00 11.99
N ILE A 47 6.79 2.72 11.18
CA ILE A 47 7.78 1.66 11.44
C ILE A 47 8.49 1.91 12.77
N THR A 48 9.01 3.11 13.00
CA THR A 48 9.68 3.49 14.25
C THR A 48 8.74 3.37 15.46
N ALA A 49 7.46 3.72 15.29
CA ALA A 49 6.47 3.56 16.35
C ALA A 49 6.25 2.09 16.70
N PHE A 50 6.14 1.20 15.70
CA PHE A 50 6.02 -0.25 15.90
C PHE A 50 7.27 -0.83 16.58
N GLU A 51 8.48 -0.48 16.12
CA GLU A 51 9.75 -0.89 16.74
C GLU A 51 9.90 -0.48 18.21
N ASN A 52 9.22 0.57 18.62
CA ASN A 52 9.20 1.07 20.00
C ASN A 52 7.90 0.70 20.74
N GLU A 53 7.09 -0.21 20.19
CA GLU A 53 5.86 -0.75 20.78
C GLU A 53 4.77 0.33 21.03
N LYS A 54 4.87 1.48 20.31
CA LYS A 54 3.96 2.62 20.43
C LYS A 54 2.83 2.53 19.40
N LEU A 55 1.90 1.59 19.59
CA LEU A 55 0.82 1.33 18.62
C LEU A 55 -0.17 2.50 18.46
N ASP A 56 -0.25 3.44 19.40
CA ASP A 56 -1.05 4.66 19.21
C ASP A 56 -0.37 5.61 18.23
N ASP A 57 0.96 5.77 18.32
CA ASP A 57 1.73 6.56 17.36
C ASP A 57 1.72 5.93 15.96
N TRP A 58 1.82 4.59 15.88
CA TRP A 58 1.61 3.86 14.62
C TRP A 58 0.21 4.13 14.06
N ALA A 59 -0.85 4.01 14.87
CA ALA A 59 -2.22 4.21 14.45
C ALA A 59 -2.50 5.63 13.92
N ALA A 60 -1.74 6.64 14.35
CA ALA A 60 -1.81 7.99 13.83
C ALA A 60 -1.33 8.12 12.36
N THR A 61 -0.49 7.18 11.89
CA THR A 61 0.00 7.14 10.49
C THR A 61 -0.93 6.38 9.55
N VAL A 62 -1.98 5.74 10.07
CA VAL A 62 -2.91 4.87 9.32
C VAL A 62 -4.30 5.49 9.31
N ALA A 63 -4.95 5.54 8.15
CA ALA A 63 -6.33 6.01 8.02
C ALA A 63 -7.32 5.00 8.62
N ASP A 64 -8.46 5.49 9.11
CA ASP A 64 -9.50 4.59 9.65
C ASP A 64 -10.17 3.74 8.56
N THR A 65 -10.08 4.19 7.30
CA THR A 65 -10.59 3.49 6.12
C THR A 65 -9.57 2.57 5.46
N THR A 66 -8.43 2.31 6.12
CA THR A 66 -7.36 1.48 5.53
C THR A 66 -7.84 0.07 5.22
N ILE A 67 -7.30 -0.49 4.14
CA ILE A 67 -7.38 -1.91 3.80
C ILE A 67 -5.99 -2.50 3.98
N TRP A 68 -5.88 -3.54 4.79
CA TRP A 68 -4.65 -4.28 5.02
C TRP A 68 -4.77 -5.71 4.51
N ASN A 69 -3.84 -6.11 3.67
CA ASN A 69 -3.71 -7.45 3.10
C ASN A 69 -2.54 -8.15 3.79
N SER A 70 -2.86 -9.05 4.70
CA SER A 70 -1.88 -9.85 5.43
C SER A 70 -1.18 -10.86 4.53
N ALA A 71 0.08 -11.20 4.85
CA ALA A 71 0.82 -12.27 4.20
C ALA A 71 0.32 -13.69 4.56
N VAL A 72 -0.61 -13.83 5.50
CA VAL A 72 -1.13 -15.13 5.94
C VAL A 72 -1.99 -15.76 4.85
N TYR A 73 -1.68 -17.01 4.47
CA TYR A 73 -2.44 -17.75 3.47
C TYR A 73 -3.93 -17.85 3.85
N GLY A 74 -4.80 -17.53 2.89
CA GLY A 74 -6.25 -17.60 3.06
C GLY A 74 -6.86 -16.45 3.88
N SER A 75 -6.07 -15.45 4.31
CA SER A 75 -6.60 -14.25 4.95
C SER A 75 -7.44 -13.43 3.98
N SER A 76 -8.49 -12.78 4.49
CA SER A 76 -9.24 -11.76 3.78
C SER A 76 -8.67 -10.36 4.07
N PRO A 77 -8.86 -9.38 3.17
CA PRO A 77 -8.54 -7.99 3.46
C PRO A 77 -9.20 -7.54 4.77
N ALA A 78 -8.47 -6.83 5.60
CA ALA A 78 -8.89 -6.43 6.94
C ALA A 78 -8.69 -4.91 7.15
N GLY A 79 -9.27 -4.37 8.21
CA GLY A 79 -9.17 -2.97 8.55
C GLY A 79 -8.05 -2.65 9.55
N LYS A 80 -7.94 -1.37 9.91
CA LYS A 80 -6.95 -0.83 10.85
C LYS A 80 -6.96 -1.55 12.21
N ALA A 81 -8.15 -1.90 12.72
CA ALA A 81 -8.27 -2.56 14.02
C ALA A 81 -7.65 -3.95 14.02
N ASP A 82 -7.88 -4.74 12.95
CA ASP A 82 -7.33 -6.08 12.82
C ASP A 82 -5.81 -6.02 12.58
N TRP A 83 -5.34 -5.07 11.77
CA TRP A 83 -3.91 -4.85 11.57
C TRP A 83 -3.22 -4.48 12.88
N ARG A 84 -3.79 -3.53 13.66
CA ARG A 84 -3.28 -3.19 14.99
C ARG A 84 -3.23 -4.40 15.92
N LYS A 85 -4.25 -5.25 15.89
CA LYS A 85 -4.28 -6.49 16.69
C LYS A 85 -3.15 -7.42 16.31
N GLU A 86 -2.88 -7.57 15.00
CA GLU A 86 -1.78 -8.41 14.53
C GLU A 86 -0.42 -7.85 14.96
N LEU A 87 -0.19 -6.54 14.84
CA LEU A 87 1.03 -5.90 15.34
C LEU A 87 1.21 -6.09 16.86
N ASN A 88 0.11 -6.04 17.61
CA ASN A 88 0.15 -6.32 19.05
C ASN A 88 0.52 -7.77 19.36
N ASN A 89 0.09 -8.73 18.54
CA ASN A 89 0.49 -10.13 18.66
C ASN A 89 2.00 -10.30 18.43
N TYR A 90 2.56 -9.61 17.42
CA TYR A 90 4.02 -9.61 17.20
C TYR A 90 4.75 -9.02 18.40
N ILE A 91 4.34 -7.89 18.94
CA ILE A 91 4.93 -7.28 20.13
C ILE A 91 4.86 -8.22 21.35
N ALA A 92 3.76 -8.96 21.50
CA ALA A 92 3.58 -9.89 22.61
C ALA A 92 4.43 -11.17 22.50
N ASP A 93 4.78 -11.56 21.27
CA ASP A 93 5.47 -12.82 21.01
C ASP A 93 6.97 -12.65 20.68
N TRP A 94 7.41 -11.46 20.32
CA TRP A 94 8.79 -11.14 19.97
C TRP A 94 9.34 -9.97 20.79
N ASP A 95 10.57 -10.12 21.25
CA ASP A 95 11.37 -9.03 21.80
C ASP A 95 12.23 -8.38 20.71
N SER A 96 12.51 -7.10 20.87
CA SER A 96 13.50 -6.38 20.06
C SER A 96 13.24 -6.42 18.55
N LEU A 97 11.97 -6.34 18.14
CA LEU A 97 11.60 -6.24 16.74
C LEU A 97 12.22 -5.01 16.09
N LYS A 98 13.03 -5.21 15.04
CA LYS A 98 13.75 -4.16 14.33
C LYS A 98 13.78 -4.42 12.84
N LEU A 99 13.62 -3.35 12.06
CA LEU A 99 13.91 -3.33 10.64
C LEU A 99 15.40 -3.04 10.43
N ASN A 100 16.20 -4.09 10.34
CA ASN A 100 17.67 -3.96 10.25
C ASN A 100 18.14 -3.33 8.95
N TYR A 101 17.42 -3.61 7.87
CA TYR A 101 17.74 -3.15 6.53
C TYR A 101 16.46 -2.90 5.76
N ALA A 102 16.42 -1.83 4.96
CA ALA A 102 15.33 -1.61 4.00
C ALA A 102 15.75 -0.71 2.85
N ASP A 103 15.43 -1.15 1.63
CA ASP A 103 15.41 -0.33 0.43
C ASP A 103 13.99 0.18 0.20
N PHE A 104 13.81 1.49 0.35
CA PHE A 104 12.53 2.16 0.10
C PHE A 104 12.49 2.69 -1.33
N LEU A 105 11.46 2.30 -2.07
CA LEU A 105 11.30 2.61 -3.48
C LEU A 105 9.95 3.31 -3.72
N PRO A 106 9.89 4.27 -4.67
CA PRO A 106 8.62 4.83 -5.09
C PRO A 106 7.78 3.79 -5.84
N GLY A 107 6.48 3.86 -5.68
CA GLY A 107 5.54 3.16 -6.53
C GLY A 107 5.37 3.85 -7.88
N ILE A 108 4.82 3.11 -8.83
CA ILE A 108 4.60 3.55 -10.20
C ILE A 108 3.18 3.17 -10.59
N ASP A 109 2.41 4.15 -11.06
CA ASP A 109 1.10 3.93 -11.66
C ASP A 109 1.22 3.07 -12.93
N SER A 110 0.46 1.99 -12.99
CA SER A 110 0.58 0.98 -14.06
C SER A 110 0.13 1.47 -15.44
N ALA A 111 -0.71 2.51 -15.51
CA ALA A 111 -1.21 3.04 -16.75
C ALA A 111 -0.31 4.17 -17.31
N THR A 112 0.18 5.05 -16.43
CA THR A 112 0.97 6.22 -16.81
C THR A 112 2.46 6.00 -16.72
N HIS A 113 2.91 4.98 -15.97
CA HIS A 113 4.31 4.68 -15.65
C HIS A 113 5.03 5.85 -14.93
N GLN A 114 4.26 6.70 -14.25
CA GLN A 114 4.77 7.79 -13.44
C GLN A 114 4.73 7.42 -11.94
N PHE A 115 5.53 8.10 -11.13
CA PHE A 115 5.44 7.95 -9.68
C PHE A 115 4.06 8.37 -9.19
N ASP A 116 3.45 7.55 -8.33
CA ASP A 116 2.09 7.73 -7.83
C ASP A 116 2.03 8.14 -6.35
N GLY A 117 3.20 8.33 -5.73
CA GLY A 117 3.33 8.66 -4.31
C GLY A 117 3.21 7.48 -3.36
N SER A 118 2.92 6.28 -3.86
CA SER A 118 2.98 5.07 -3.06
C SER A 118 4.42 4.72 -2.68
N VAL A 119 4.57 3.93 -1.61
CA VAL A 119 5.87 3.46 -1.11
C VAL A 119 5.87 1.95 -1.05
N ARG A 120 6.95 1.35 -1.47
CA ARG A 120 7.24 -0.07 -1.25
C ARG A 120 8.63 -0.20 -0.65
N TYR A 121 8.85 -1.28 0.10
CA TYR A 121 10.19 -1.59 0.55
C TYR A 121 10.46 -3.08 0.56
N TYR A 122 11.73 -3.40 0.34
CA TYR A 122 12.33 -4.69 0.63
C TYR A 122 13.14 -4.51 1.89
N GLY A 123 12.96 -5.39 2.86
CA GLY A 123 13.66 -5.23 4.13
C GLY A 123 13.87 -6.54 4.85
N ILE A 124 14.64 -6.47 5.92
CA ILE A 124 14.90 -7.59 6.82
C ILE A 124 14.45 -7.19 8.22
N TRP A 125 13.37 -7.82 8.68
CA TRP A 125 12.95 -7.73 10.07
C TRP A 125 13.64 -8.79 10.90
N ASN A 126 14.13 -8.40 12.06
CA ASN A 126 14.67 -9.32 13.06
C ASN A 126 13.99 -9.13 14.42
N GLY A 127 14.08 -10.14 15.25
CA GLY A 127 13.60 -10.14 16.61
C GLY A 127 13.92 -11.46 17.30
N VAL A 128 13.62 -11.54 18.57
CA VAL A 128 13.76 -12.77 19.36
C VAL A 128 12.37 -13.22 19.78
N HIS A 129 11.90 -14.35 19.25
CA HIS A 129 10.61 -14.91 19.67
C HIS A 129 10.71 -15.47 21.10
N LYS A 130 9.64 -15.44 21.87
CA LYS A 130 9.55 -15.95 23.24
C LYS A 130 9.98 -17.43 23.42
N SER A 131 10.06 -18.22 22.33
CA SER A 131 10.68 -19.56 22.32
C SER A 131 12.21 -19.51 22.32
N GLY A 132 12.82 -18.35 22.29
CA GLY A 132 14.28 -18.16 22.22
C GLY A 132 14.87 -18.27 20.82
N ILE A 133 14.04 -18.38 19.76
CA ILE A 133 14.53 -18.34 18.38
C ILE A 133 14.82 -16.91 17.94
N HIS A 134 15.98 -16.67 17.37
CA HIS A 134 16.30 -15.44 16.66
C HIS A 134 15.76 -15.55 15.24
N THR A 135 14.90 -14.60 14.86
CA THR A 135 14.25 -14.57 13.54
C THR A 135 14.88 -13.52 12.65
N LEU A 136 15.05 -13.86 11.37
CA LEU A 136 15.39 -12.95 10.28
C LEU A 136 14.39 -13.19 9.16
N VAL A 137 13.54 -12.21 8.90
CA VAL A 137 12.45 -12.33 7.96
C VAL A 137 12.68 -11.40 6.79
N ASN A 138 12.90 -11.97 5.60
CA ASN A 138 12.85 -11.20 4.36
C ASN A 138 11.42 -10.74 4.12
N PHE A 139 11.25 -9.44 3.98
CA PHE A 139 9.95 -8.81 3.96
C PHE A 139 9.83 -7.87 2.74
N TYR A 140 8.70 -7.94 2.06
CA TYR A 140 8.32 -6.98 1.04
C TYR A 140 6.94 -6.41 1.38
N ALA A 141 6.76 -5.11 1.23
CA ALA A 141 5.46 -4.48 1.43
C ALA A 141 5.23 -3.30 0.49
N THR A 142 3.95 -3.02 0.24
CA THR A 142 3.47 -1.87 -0.53
C THR A 142 2.48 -1.06 0.29
N TYR A 143 2.52 0.27 0.14
CA TYR A 143 1.67 1.20 0.88
C TYR A 143 1.16 2.32 -0.02
N ASP A 144 -0.16 2.50 -0.02
CA ASP A 144 -0.82 3.65 -0.64
C ASP A 144 -1.25 4.64 0.43
N PHE A 145 -1.28 5.92 0.08
CA PHE A 145 -1.53 7.00 1.03
C PHE A 145 -2.64 7.92 0.54
N ASN A 146 -3.37 8.50 1.49
CA ASN A 146 -4.28 9.60 1.20
C ASN A 146 -3.53 10.94 1.13
N LYS A 147 -4.25 12.02 0.78
CA LYS A 147 -3.70 13.39 0.71
C LYS A 147 -3.08 13.89 2.03
N ASP A 148 -3.50 13.34 3.16
CA ASP A 148 -2.99 13.70 4.48
C ASP A 148 -1.71 12.93 4.83
N GLY A 149 -1.27 11.98 3.97
CA GLY A 149 -0.10 11.13 4.17
C GLY A 149 -0.38 9.96 5.12
N LYS A 150 -1.65 9.58 5.31
CA LYS A 150 -2.02 8.39 6.07
C LYS A 150 -2.17 7.18 5.14
N ILE A 151 -1.73 6.02 5.60
CA ILE A 151 -1.84 4.75 4.89
C ILE A 151 -3.32 4.39 4.71
N ILE A 152 -3.75 4.17 3.46
CA ILE A 152 -5.10 3.72 3.08
C ILE A 152 -5.13 2.32 2.52
N ASN A 153 -4.00 1.80 2.06
CA ASN A 153 -3.85 0.42 1.63
C ASN A 153 -2.46 -0.07 1.99
N ALA A 154 -2.37 -1.30 2.47
CA ALA A 154 -1.11 -1.97 2.77
C ALA A 154 -1.19 -3.43 2.35
N SER A 155 -0.12 -3.95 1.74
CA SER A 155 0.02 -5.36 1.42
C SER A 155 1.40 -5.84 1.83
N GLU A 156 1.45 -6.97 2.53
CA GLU A 156 2.66 -7.52 3.12
C GLU A 156 2.93 -8.91 2.55
N PHE A 157 4.20 -9.22 2.32
CA PHE A 157 4.64 -10.48 1.71
C PHE A 157 5.90 -10.98 2.40
N PHE A 158 5.79 -12.12 3.08
CA PHE A 158 6.91 -12.84 3.67
C PHE A 158 6.52 -14.31 3.93
N ASP A 159 7.47 -15.15 4.22
CA ASP A 159 7.23 -16.58 4.50
C ASP A 159 6.71 -16.80 5.93
N VAL A 160 5.41 -16.54 6.12
CA VAL A 160 4.73 -16.78 7.40
C VAL A 160 4.77 -18.27 7.77
N GLY A 161 4.59 -19.16 6.78
CA GLY A 161 4.58 -20.62 6.99
C GLY A 161 5.90 -21.13 7.51
N GLY A 162 7.01 -20.77 6.87
CA GLY A 162 8.36 -21.12 7.30
C GLY A 162 8.69 -20.58 8.68
N LEU A 163 8.35 -19.30 8.95
CA LEU A 163 8.55 -18.68 10.26
C LEU A 163 7.83 -19.45 11.38
N MET A 164 6.53 -19.73 11.20
CA MET A 164 5.73 -20.45 12.21
C MET A 164 6.19 -21.90 12.41
N ASN A 165 6.65 -22.58 11.35
CA ASN A 165 7.22 -23.91 11.47
C ASN A 165 8.53 -23.92 12.26
N ALA A 166 9.45 -22.97 12.00
CA ALA A 166 10.69 -22.85 12.73
C ALA A 166 10.45 -22.61 14.25
N ILE A 167 9.46 -21.78 14.60
CA ILE A 167 9.07 -21.55 15.98
C ILE A 167 8.53 -22.83 16.64
N LYS A 168 7.67 -23.59 15.95
CA LYS A 168 7.09 -24.84 16.46
C LYS A 168 8.15 -25.94 16.67
N GLU A 169 9.14 -26.02 15.79
CA GLU A 169 10.23 -26.98 15.91
C GLU A 169 11.14 -26.68 17.12
N LYS A 170 11.36 -25.41 17.39
CA LYS A 170 12.16 -24.99 18.54
C LYS A 170 11.47 -25.20 19.89
N ALA A 171 10.14 -25.18 19.92
CA ALA A 171 9.32 -25.37 21.12
C ALA A 171 9.15 -26.83 21.54
N LYS A 172 9.64 -27.80 20.74
CA LYS A 172 9.72 -29.23 21.07
C LYS A 172 11.00 -29.57 21.79
#